data_942ad203a3cf3d475619b211b150483d
#
_entry.id   942ad203a3cf3d475619b211b150483d
#
_cell.length_a   1.000
_cell.length_b   1.000
_cell.length_c   1.000
_cell.angle_alpha   90.00
_cell.angle_beta   90.00
_cell.angle_gamma   90.00
#
_symmetry.space_group_name_H-M   'P 1'
#
loop_
_entity.id
_entity.type
_entity.pdbx_description
1 polymer ?
#
loop_
_entity_poly.entity_id
_entity_poly.type
_entity_poly.pdbx_seq_one_letter_code
_entity_poly.pdbx_strand_id
1 'polypeptide(L)'
;MSRRMPWVLSMALLFATFAFAAALTEEQKIDALIHSIEVLPDAQFIRNGSAHDGKAAAEHMQKKRQYAGDRIKTANDFIVCCASRSSMSGKPYQIRFADGETVDAEVFLRAELKRIEASPGETR
;
A
#
# COMPACT_ATOMS: atom_id res chain seq x y z
N MET A 1 -59.97 1.87 -30.24
CA MET A 1 -59.27 2.36 -30.12
C MET A 1 -58.24 2.00 -29.31
N SER A 2 -57.53 1.51 -29.53
CA SER A 2 -56.70 1.14 -28.74
C SER A 2 -55.58 1.82 -28.69
N ARG A 3 -55.26 2.32 -28.04
CA ARG A 3 -54.34 2.96 -27.91
C ARG A 3 -53.30 2.29 -27.38
N ARG A 4 -52.43 2.11 -27.78
CA ARG A 4 -51.47 1.62 -27.38
C ARG A 4 -50.63 2.36 -26.87
N MET A 5 -50.11 2.25 -25.96
CA MET A 5 -49.26 2.83 -25.35
C MET A 5 -48.09 2.40 -25.69
N PRO A 6 -47.46 3.11 -26.22
CA PRO A 6 -46.21 2.87 -26.49
C PRO A 6 -45.48 2.66 -25.29
N TRP A 7 -45.37 1.61 -24.96
CA TRP A 7 -44.51 1.26 -24.07
C TRP A 7 -43.28 1.50 -24.47
N VAL A 8 -43.00 2.64 -24.48
CA VAL A 8 -41.73 2.88 -24.37
C VAL A 8 -41.21 2.19 -23.29
N LEU A 9 -40.84 1.06 -23.54
CA LEU A 9 -39.93 0.54 -22.79
C LEU A 9 -38.85 1.38 -22.79
N SER A 10 -38.86 2.29 -22.03
CA SER A 10 -37.73 2.88 -21.52
C SER A 10 -37.00 1.81 -20.87
N MET A 11 -36.40 1.04 -21.67
CA MET A 11 -35.39 0.33 -21.20
C MET A 11 -34.41 1.28 -20.75
N ALA A 12 -34.51 1.62 -19.55
CA ALA A 12 -33.41 2.20 -18.85
C ALA A 12 -32.34 1.18 -18.96
N LEU A 13 -31.56 1.34 -19.96
CA LEU A 13 -30.38 0.64 -20.07
C LEU A 13 -29.59 1.02 -18.88
N LEU A 14 -29.76 0.27 -17.88
CA LEU A 14 -28.93 0.38 -16.75
C LEU A 14 -27.61 -0.11 -17.22
N PHE A 15 -26.85 0.79 -17.74
CA PHE A 15 -25.48 0.53 -17.88
C PHE A 15 -24.96 0.49 -16.49
N ALA A 16 -24.93 -0.66 -15.95
CA ALA A 16 -24.01 -0.90 -14.92
C ALA A 16 -22.65 -0.62 -15.52
N THR A 17 -22.25 0.60 -15.48
CA THR A 17 -20.86 0.90 -15.62
C THR A 17 -20.21 0.22 -14.45
N PHE A 18 -19.74 -0.97 -14.70
CA PHE A 18 -18.75 -1.49 -13.86
C PHE A 18 -17.55 -0.61 -14.10
N ALA A 19 -17.44 0.41 -13.29
CA ALA A 19 -16.17 1.04 -13.15
C ALA A 19 -15.25 -0.03 -12.60
N PHE A 20 -14.58 -0.72 -13.49
CA PHE A 20 -13.44 -1.46 -13.07
C PHE A 20 -12.47 -0.41 -12.58
N ALA A 21 -12.45 -0.22 -11.27
CA ALA A 21 -11.32 0.43 -10.69
C ALA A 21 -10.13 -0.39 -11.18
N ALA A 22 -9.38 0.15 -12.09
CA ALA A 22 -8.21 -0.52 -12.60
C ALA A 22 -7.35 -0.93 -11.43
N ALA A 23 -6.98 -2.19 -11.37
CA ALA A 23 -6.09 -2.68 -10.34
C ALA A 23 -4.83 -1.80 -10.30
N LEU A 24 -4.34 -1.51 -9.12
CA LEU A 24 -3.13 -0.73 -8.97
C LEU A 24 -1.95 -1.47 -9.60
N THR A 25 -1.07 -0.72 -10.23
CA THR A 25 0.20 -1.28 -10.71
C THR A 25 1.09 -1.62 -9.51
N GLU A 26 2.10 -2.43 -9.72
CA GLU A 26 3.04 -2.75 -8.65
C GLU A 26 3.75 -1.50 -8.13
N GLU A 27 4.10 -0.55 -8.99
CA GLU A 27 4.67 0.72 -8.58
C GLU A 27 3.73 1.52 -7.69
N GLN A 28 2.46 1.57 -8.05
CA GLN A 28 1.45 2.27 -7.25
C GLN A 28 1.27 1.60 -5.88
N LYS A 29 1.33 0.28 -5.82
CA LYS A 29 1.28 -0.45 -4.55
C LYS A 29 2.48 -0.09 -3.67
N ILE A 30 3.66 -0.04 -4.24
CA ILE A 30 4.89 0.34 -3.53
C ILE A 30 4.78 1.76 -2.99
N ASP A 31 4.32 2.69 -3.82
CA ASP A 31 4.10 4.07 -3.39
C ASP A 31 3.12 4.15 -2.22
N ALA A 32 2.04 3.37 -2.27
CA ALA A 32 1.05 3.32 -1.21
C ALA A 32 1.63 2.73 0.09
N LEU A 33 2.48 1.72 -0.02
CA LEU A 33 3.16 1.13 1.14
C LEU A 33 4.09 2.14 1.81
N ILE A 34 4.89 2.86 1.03
CA ILE A 34 5.79 3.88 1.57
C ILE A 34 4.97 5.01 2.22
N HIS A 35 3.88 5.41 1.58
CA HIS A 35 3.00 6.43 2.12
C HIS A 35 2.38 5.99 3.46
N SER A 36 1.99 4.73 3.59
CA SER A 36 1.42 4.22 4.84
C SER A 36 2.41 4.32 6.01
N ILE A 37 3.69 4.19 5.73
CA ILE A 37 4.75 4.38 6.73
C ILE A 37 4.89 5.86 7.09
N GLU A 38 4.91 6.72 6.07
CA GLU A 38 5.11 8.15 6.27
C GLU A 38 4.04 8.78 7.15
N VAL A 39 2.78 8.36 6.98
CA VAL A 39 1.64 8.98 7.67
C VAL A 39 1.19 8.24 8.94
N LEU A 40 1.86 7.16 9.31
CA LEU A 40 1.47 6.39 10.48
C LEU A 40 1.64 7.25 11.75
N PRO A 41 0.55 7.56 12.47
CA PRO A 41 0.61 8.54 13.56
C PRO A 41 1.38 8.01 14.76
N ASP A 42 2.23 8.86 15.31
CA ASP A 42 2.95 8.62 16.56
C ASP A 42 3.73 7.30 16.62
N ALA A 43 4.12 6.78 15.47
CA ALA A 43 4.90 5.56 15.39
C ALA A 43 6.40 5.87 15.32
N GLN A 44 7.18 4.98 15.89
CA GLN A 44 8.63 5.01 15.76
C GLN A 44 9.09 3.82 14.95
N PHE A 45 10.03 4.07 14.05
CA PHE A 45 10.58 3.02 13.19
C PHE A 45 11.97 2.68 13.68
N ILE A 46 12.16 1.45 14.08
CA ILE A 46 13.40 1.00 14.72
C ILE A 46 14.28 0.33 13.67
N ARG A 47 15.48 0.88 13.48
CA ARG A 47 16.47 0.33 12.57
C ARG A 47 17.79 0.25 13.31
N ASN A 48 18.30 -0.94 13.47
CA ASN A 48 19.58 -1.17 14.18
C ASN A 48 19.60 -0.51 15.56
N GLY A 49 18.47 -0.61 16.28
CA GLY A 49 18.36 -0.04 17.62
C GLY A 49 18.08 1.45 17.68
N SER A 50 18.06 2.14 16.54
CA SER A 50 17.78 3.58 16.49
C SER A 50 16.34 3.84 16.06
N ALA A 51 15.69 4.77 16.73
CA ALA A 51 14.32 5.15 16.42
C ALA A 51 14.29 6.30 15.41
N HIS A 52 13.39 6.21 14.45
CA HIS A 52 13.21 7.21 13.41
C HIS A 52 11.71 7.51 13.28
N ASP A 53 11.37 8.71 12.83
CA ASP A 53 9.98 9.04 12.54
C ASP A 53 9.55 8.46 11.18
N GLY A 54 8.26 8.56 10.87
CA GLY A 54 7.69 8.01 9.63
C GLY A 54 8.29 8.64 8.39
N LYS A 55 8.56 9.93 8.41
CA LYS A 55 9.15 10.63 7.27
C LYS A 55 10.56 10.10 6.98
N ALA A 56 11.38 9.98 8.01
CA ALA A 56 12.75 9.46 7.86
C ALA A 56 12.73 8.00 7.38
N ALA A 57 11.81 7.19 7.92
CA ALA A 57 11.67 5.81 7.50
C ALA A 57 11.25 5.69 6.03
N ALA A 58 10.27 6.49 5.61
CA ALA A 58 9.82 6.52 4.22
C ALA A 58 10.94 6.94 3.26
N GLU A 59 11.70 7.97 3.61
CA GLU A 59 12.85 8.42 2.82
C GLU A 59 13.90 7.32 2.68
N HIS A 60 14.16 6.60 3.75
CA HIS A 60 15.11 5.48 3.73
C HIS A 60 14.62 4.36 2.80
N MET A 61 13.35 4.02 2.86
CA MET A 61 12.75 3.02 1.97
C MET A 61 12.82 3.43 0.51
N GLN A 62 12.59 4.72 0.20
CA GLN A 62 12.72 5.24 -1.15
C GLN A 62 14.16 5.13 -1.66
N LYS A 63 15.14 5.45 -0.83
CA LYS A 63 16.54 5.31 -1.22
C LYS A 63 16.91 3.86 -1.51
N LYS A 64 16.45 2.93 -0.68
CA LYS A 64 16.68 1.51 -0.92
C LYS A 64 16.01 1.05 -2.21
N ARG A 65 14.80 1.52 -2.48
CA ARG A 65 14.08 1.23 -3.72
C ARG A 65 14.86 1.70 -4.95
N GLN A 66 15.34 2.94 -4.92
CA GLN A 66 16.13 3.51 -6.01
C GLN A 66 17.43 2.72 -6.23
N TYR A 67 18.10 2.36 -5.15
CA TYR A 67 19.33 1.60 -5.23
C TYR A 67 19.11 0.20 -5.79
N ALA A 68 18.02 -0.45 -5.41
CA ALA A 68 17.67 -1.79 -5.88
C ALA A 68 17.25 -1.80 -7.36
N GLY A 69 16.63 -0.71 -7.82
CA GLY A 69 16.27 -0.53 -9.23
C GLY A 69 15.47 -1.70 -9.80
N ASP A 70 15.97 -2.29 -10.88
CA ASP A 70 15.27 -3.33 -11.62
C ASP A 70 15.10 -4.66 -10.87
N ARG A 71 15.73 -4.80 -9.74
CA ARG A 71 15.54 -6.00 -8.90
C ARG A 71 14.17 -6.02 -8.25
N ILE A 72 13.49 -4.88 -8.19
CA ILE A 72 12.15 -4.77 -7.63
C ILE A 72 11.14 -4.75 -8.75
N LYS A 73 10.40 -5.85 -8.92
CA LYS A 73 9.35 -5.99 -9.93
C LYS A 73 7.97 -5.89 -9.31
N THR A 74 7.83 -6.26 -8.06
CA THR A 74 6.54 -6.35 -7.37
C THR A 74 6.59 -5.67 -6.02
N ALA A 75 5.42 -5.37 -5.46
CA ALA A 75 5.32 -4.88 -4.09
C ALA A 75 5.91 -5.87 -3.09
N ASN A 76 5.76 -7.16 -3.33
CA ASN A 76 6.37 -8.18 -2.50
C ASN A 76 7.91 -8.10 -2.53
N ASP A 77 8.49 -7.90 -3.72
CA ASP A 77 9.95 -7.71 -3.85
C ASP A 77 10.41 -6.50 -3.03
N PHE A 78 9.64 -5.42 -3.07
CA PHE A 78 9.94 -4.22 -2.30
C PHE A 78 9.96 -4.51 -0.79
N ILE A 79 8.95 -5.20 -0.29
CA ILE A 79 8.87 -5.54 1.13
C ILE A 79 10.09 -6.36 1.54
N VAL A 80 10.41 -7.39 0.78
CA VAL A 80 11.53 -8.29 1.10
C VAL A 80 12.88 -7.57 1.00
N CYS A 81 13.09 -6.81 -0.07
CA CYS A 81 14.38 -6.18 -0.34
C CYS A 81 14.63 -4.92 0.46
N CYS A 82 13.60 -4.09 0.62
CA CYS A 82 13.80 -2.71 1.04
C CYS A 82 13.21 -2.38 2.40
N ALA A 83 12.31 -3.19 2.90
CA ALA A 83 11.50 -2.80 4.05
C ALA A 83 11.43 -3.84 5.17
N SER A 84 12.10 -4.98 5.04
CA SER A 84 12.00 -6.04 6.03
C SER A 84 13.16 -6.05 7.02
N ARG A 85 14.36 -5.78 6.55
CA ARG A 85 15.55 -5.86 7.42
C ARG A 85 16.68 -4.97 6.94
N SER A 86 17.59 -4.67 7.85
CA SER A 86 18.80 -3.93 7.52
C SER A 86 19.68 -4.75 6.59
N SER A 87 20.13 -4.13 5.50
CA SER A 87 21.07 -4.75 4.59
C SER A 87 22.46 -4.97 5.23
N MET A 88 22.79 -4.18 6.27
CA MET A 88 24.08 -4.28 6.93
C MET A 88 24.11 -5.32 8.04
N SER A 89 23.09 -5.34 8.88
CA SER A 89 23.08 -6.19 10.07
C SER A 89 22.18 -7.42 9.96
N GLY A 90 21.25 -7.42 9.01
CA GLY A 90 20.24 -8.47 8.89
C GLY A 90 19.14 -8.38 9.94
N LYS A 91 19.20 -7.39 10.83
CA LYS A 91 18.17 -7.25 11.87
C LYS A 91 16.87 -6.76 11.28
N PRO A 92 15.71 -7.31 11.71
CA PRO A 92 14.42 -6.85 11.22
C PRO A 92 14.19 -5.38 11.58
N TYR A 93 13.57 -4.65 10.65
CA TYR A 93 13.02 -3.35 10.96
C TYR A 93 11.76 -3.54 11.78
N GLN A 94 11.55 -2.71 12.78
CA GLN A 94 10.40 -2.81 13.66
C GLN A 94 9.64 -1.49 13.72
N ILE A 95 8.37 -1.56 14.04
CA ILE A 95 7.51 -0.40 14.25
C ILE A 95 7.03 -0.46 15.70
N ARG A 96 7.26 0.63 16.43
CA ARG A 96 6.72 0.79 17.77
C ARG A 96 5.57 1.77 17.69
N PHE A 97 4.38 1.31 18.03
CA PHE A 97 3.18 2.14 18.01
C PHE A 97 3.08 3.00 19.29
N ALA A 98 2.17 3.97 19.27
CA ALA A 98 1.97 4.90 20.38
C ALA A 98 1.65 4.19 21.71
N ASP A 99 0.99 3.04 21.65
CA ASP A 99 0.66 2.24 22.85
C ASP A 99 1.85 1.40 23.38
N GLY A 100 3.00 1.48 22.70
CA GLY A 100 4.20 0.73 23.08
C GLY A 100 4.33 -0.64 22.42
N GLU A 101 3.30 -1.09 21.70
CA GLU A 101 3.38 -2.37 20.98
C GLU A 101 4.39 -2.28 19.85
N THR A 102 5.21 -3.30 19.70
CA THR A 102 6.23 -3.36 18.66
C THR A 102 5.97 -4.55 17.76
N VAL A 103 5.98 -4.31 16.45
CA VAL A 103 5.82 -5.37 15.44
C VAL A 103 6.93 -5.26 14.39
N ASP A 104 7.20 -6.34 13.70
CA ASP A 104 8.12 -6.28 12.57
C ASP A 104 7.49 -5.47 11.43
N ALA A 105 8.26 -4.61 10.80
CA ALA A 105 7.79 -3.79 9.69
C ALA A 105 7.26 -4.65 8.54
N GLU A 106 7.88 -5.80 8.29
CA GLU A 106 7.42 -6.75 7.28
C GLU A 106 5.99 -7.20 7.54
N VAL A 107 5.65 -7.53 8.78
CA VAL A 107 4.30 -7.96 9.15
C VAL A 107 3.28 -6.86 8.88
N PHE A 108 3.60 -5.64 9.30
CA PHE A 108 2.75 -4.48 9.05
C PHE A 108 2.53 -4.25 7.56
N LEU A 109 3.60 -4.25 6.78
CA LEU A 109 3.53 -3.95 5.36
C LEU A 109 2.81 -5.05 4.56
N ARG A 110 2.94 -6.30 4.95
CA ARG A 110 2.18 -7.37 4.31
C ARG A 110 0.68 -7.23 4.57
N ALA A 111 0.30 -6.83 5.78
CA ALA A 111 -1.10 -6.55 6.09
C ALA A 111 -1.62 -5.35 5.29
N GLU A 112 -0.81 -4.29 5.18
CA GLU A 112 -1.15 -3.12 4.37
C GLU A 112 -1.29 -3.47 2.88
N LEU A 113 -0.42 -4.30 2.36
CA LEU A 113 -0.50 -4.74 0.97
C LEU A 113 -1.80 -5.49 0.70
N LYS A 114 -2.21 -6.37 1.62
CA LYS A 114 -3.48 -7.06 1.51
C LYS A 114 -4.65 -6.08 1.48
N ARG A 115 -4.62 -5.08 2.35
CA ARG A 115 -5.66 -4.06 2.41
C ARG A 115 -5.73 -3.25 1.11
N ILE A 116 -4.58 -2.85 0.58
CA ILE A 116 -4.46 -2.10 -0.67
C ILE A 116 -5.03 -2.93 -1.84
N GLU A 117 -4.69 -4.20 -1.89
CA GLU A 117 -5.15 -5.10 -2.96
C GLU A 117 -6.64 -5.43 -2.86
N ALA A 118 -7.19 -5.45 -1.68
CA ALA A 118 -8.60 -5.72 -1.47
C ALA A 118 -9.49 -4.51 -1.79
N SER A 119 -8.93 -3.30 -1.79
CA SER A 119 -9.68 -2.06 -2.04
C SER A 119 -9.00 -1.25 -3.14
N PRO A 120 -8.89 -1.78 -4.36
CA PRO A 120 -8.23 -1.06 -5.43
C PRO A 120 -9.03 0.18 -5.78
N GLY A 121 -8.40 1.32 -5.73
CA GLY A 121 -9.05 2.59 -6.05
C GLY A 121 -9.40 3.46 -4.85
N GLU A 122 -9.26 2.97 -3.61
CA GLU A 122 -9.32 3.84 -2.47
C GLU A 122 -7.94 4.40 -2.20
N THR A 123 -7.68 5.54 -2.80
CA THR A 123 -6.53 6.32 -2.39
C THR A 123 -6.94 7.12 -1.17
N ARG A 124 -6.36 6.81 -0.09
CA ARG A 124 -6.44 7.72 1.05
C ARG A 124 -5.52 8.89 0.86
#